data_37982f15c113dcde83c7d4ecd996f08b
#
_entry.id   37982f15c113dcde83c7d4ecd996f08b
#
_cell.length_a   1.000
_cell.length_b   1.000
_cell.length_c   1.000
_cell.angle_alpha   90.00
_cell.angle_beta   90.00
_cell.angle_gamma   90.00
#
_symmetry.space_group_name_H-M   'P 1'
#
loop_
_entity.id
_entity.type
_entity.pdbx_description
1 polymer ?
#
loop_
_entity_poly.entity_id
_entity_poly.type
_entity_poly.pdbx_seq_one_letter_code
_entity_poly.pdbx_strand_id
1 'polypeptide(L)'
;MGDCLKNLFVQQFDSFMAKHGYKQNINCFSKLYNDIFARVYLLYHYDKNYDELQFDVIHSFAPLIFEMDTKCICDGDDDFSLSRLSGEEYIADATDKSDVTNCISRMFSKYSELYESFFSAKSISEYLDKYLIYDKSVCSGKEKIEETNDFIGLDFIYIYLYLKEYNSAENEIEKYLKMLNDDMNDLKNSAPVNYDRIREYETDISYFKNLKNAIISNDVNALKPEIDKMNDNIKINQTKLKTY
;
A
#
# COMPACT_ATOMS: atom_id res chain seq x y z
N MET A 1 -22.81 16.80 -3.10
CA MET A 1 -21.67 16.78 -4.06
C MET A 1 -20.95 15.41 -4.03
N GLY A 2 -20.45 14.93 -2.90
CA GLY A 2 -19.65 13.70 -2.83
C GLY A 2 -20.27 12.46 -3.46
N ASP A 3 -21.54 12.16 -3.20
CA ASP A 3 -22.20 10.98 -3.78
C ASP A 3 -22.37 11.09 -5.30
N CYS A 4 -22.55 12.31 -5.83
CA CYS A 4 -22.63 12.52 -7.28
C CYS A 4 -21.30 12.24 -7.97
N LEU A 5 -20.16 12.65 -7.39
CA LEU A 5 -18.82 12.41 -7.92
C LEU A 5 -18.48 10.92 -7.92
N LYS A 6 -18.79 10.23 -6.82
CA LYS A 6 -18.58 8.79 -6.68
C LYS A 6 -19.42 8.00 -7.68
N ASN A 7 -20.66 8.43 -7.92
CA ASN A 7 -21.53 7.81 -8.94
C ASN A 7 -20.97 8.00 -10.35
N LEU A 8 -20.45 9.18 -10.69
CA LEU A 8 -19.82 9.42 -12.00
C LEU A 8 -18.58 8.54 -12.19
N PHE A 9 -17.73 8.43 -11.16
CA PHE A 9 -16.58 7.54 -11.16
C PHE A 9 -17.01 6.08 -11.41
N VAL A 10 -17.97 5.59 -10.63
CA VAL A 10 -18.48 4.22 -10.79
C VAL A 10 -19.01 4.00 -12.19
N GLN A 11 -19.85 4.88 -12.71
CA GLN A 11 -20.41 4.76 -14.07
C GLN A 11 -19.32 4.70 -15.15
N GLN A 12 -18.26 5.49 -15.01
CA GLN A 12 -17.17 5.53 -16.00
C GLN A 12 -16.29 4.27 -15.94
N PHE A 13 -16.04 3.72 -14.74
CA PHE A 13 -15.12 2.61 -14.54
C PHE A 13 -15.78 1.22 -14.56
N ASP A 14 -17.10 1.11 -14.35
CA ASP A 14 -17.82 -0.15 -14.11
C ASP A 14 -17.52 -1.23 -15.16
N SER A 15 -17.73 -0.93 -16.41
CA SER A 15 -17.56 -1.91 -17.51
C SER A 15 -16.12 -2.43 -17.59
N PHE A 16 -15.15 -1.56 -17.38
CA PHE A 16 -13.73 -1.92 -17.39
C PHE A 16 -13.39 -2.79 -16.16
N MET A 17 -13.80 -2.38 -14.98
CA MET A 17 -13.52 -3.08 -13.75
C MET A 17 -14.20 -4.45 -13.69
N ALA A 18 -15.46 -4.54 -14.16
CA ALA A 18 -16.19 -5.81 -14.29
C ALA A 18 -15.48 -6.78 -15.24
N LYS A 19 -14.95 -6.31 -16.39
CA LYS A 19 -14.14 -7.11 -17.32
C LYS A 19 -12.90 -7.70 -16.65
N HIS A 20 -12.29 -6.97 -15.72
CA HIS A 20 -11.15 -7.42 -14.93
C HIS A 20 -11.54 -8.20 -13.67
N GLY A 21 -12.84 -8.48 -13.47
CA GLY A 21 -13.39 -9.32 -12.40
C GLY A 21 -13.47 -8.64 -11.03
N TYR A 22 -13.47 -7.30 -11.01
CA TYR A 22 -13.76 -6.53 -9.81
C TYR A 22 -15.28 -6.50 -9.56
N LYS A 23 -15.64 -6.45 -8.29
CA LYS A 23 -17.01 -6.24 -7.84
C LYS A 23 -17.17 -4.78 -7.43
N GLN A 24 -18.28 -4.17 -7.86
CA GLN A 24 -18.65 -2.85 -7.40
C GLN A 24 -19.16 -2.92 -5.95
N ASN A 25 -18.59 -2.10 -5.10
CA ASN A 25 -19.12 -1.72 -3.80
C ASN A 25 -19.58 -0.27 -3.87
N ILE A 26 -20.33 0.22 -2.88
CA ILE A 26 -21.06 1.51 -2.91
C ILE A 26 -20.30 2.65 -3.63
N ASN A 27 -19.00 2.81 -3.39
CA ASN A 27 -18.20 3.93 -3.91
C ASN A 27 -16.82 3.50 -4.45
N CYS A 28 -16.60 2.21 -4.65
CA CYS A 28 -15.32 1.66 -5.06
C CYS A 28 -15.51 0.33 -5.79
N PHE A 29 -14.42 -0.18 -6.34
CA PHE A 29 -14.34 -1.53 -6.88
C PHE A 29 -13.38 -2.34 -6.04
N SER A 30 -13.67 -3.62 -5.84
CA SER A 30 -12.80 -4.50 -5.08
C SER A 30 -12.68 -5.87 -5.69
N LYS A 31 -11.55 -6.53 -5.45
CA LYS A 31 -11.30 -7.89 -5.88
C LYS A 31 -10.43 -8.63 -4.87
N LEU A 32 -10.90 -9.80 -4.49
CA LEU A 32 -10.16 -10.71 -3.63
C LEU A 32 -9.44 -11.75 -4.46
N TYR A 33 -8.13 -11.82 -4.31
CA TYR A 33 -7.27 -12.87 -4.83
C TYR A 33 -6.85 -13.84 -3.72
N ASN A 34 -5.95 -14.78 -3.99
CA ASN A 34 -5.56 -15.78 -3.01
C ASN A 34 -4.86 -15.20 -1.78
N ASP A 35 -3.97 -14.26 -1.97
CA ASP A 35 -3.10 -13.72 -0.92
C ASP A 35 -3.07 -12.18 -0.88
N ILE A 36 -3.84 -11.52 -1.76
CA ILE A 36 -3.93 -10.07 -1.85
C ILE A 36 -5.37 -9.62 -2.09
N PHE A 37 -5.75 -8.49 -1.50
CA PHE A 37 -7.01 -7.80 -1.77
C PHE A 37 -6.73 -6.51 -2.50
N ALA A 38 -7.36 -6.32 -3.65
CA ALA A 38 -7.24 -5.12 -4.46
C ALA A 38 -8.49 -4.25 -4.36
N ARG A 39 -8.29 -2.93 -4.31
CA ARG A 39 -9.37 -1.95 -4.23
C ARG A 39 -9.06 -0.74 -5.09
N VAL A 40 -10.08 -0.20 -5.75
CA VAL A 40 -9.98 1.00 -6.58
C VAL A 40 -11.03 2.00 -6.15
N TYR A 41 -10.63 3.22 -5.85
CA TYR A 41 -11.54 4.27 -5.41
C TYR A 41 -11.10 5.65 -5.89
N LEU A 42 -12.06 6.59 -5.88
CA LEU A 42 -11.83 7.99 -6.20
C LEU A 42 -11.49 8.74 -4.91
N LEU A 43 -10.31 9.35 -4.88
CA LEU A 43 -9.94 10.37 -3.93
C LEU A 43 -10.24 11.73 -4.55
N TYR A 44 -10.80 12.67 -3.78
CA TYR A 44 -10.99 14.04 -4.24
C TYR A 44 -10.85 15.04 -3.09
N HIS A 45 -10.34 16.19 -3.45
CA HIS A 45 -10.25 17.35 -2.58
C HIS A 45 -10.97 18.54 -3.23
N TYR A 46 -11.77 19.27 -2.45
CA TYR A 46 -12.44 20.49 -2.91
C TYR A 46 -11.77 21.73 -2.31
N ASP A 47 -11.18 22.55 -3.17
CA ASP A 47 -10.69 23.87 -2.77
C ASP A 47 -11.78 24.92 -2.98
N LYS A 48 -12.38 25.33 -1.86
CA LYS A 48 -13.47 26.32 -1.84
C LYS A 48 -13.04 27.76 -2.17
N ASN A 49 -11.74 28.06 -2.21
CA ASN A 49 -11.26 29.40 -2.56
C ASN A 49 -11.24 29.61 -4.07
N TYR A 50 -11.10 28.52 -4.82
CA TYR A 50 -11.02 28.54 -6.28
C TYR A 50 -12.18 27.83 -6.97
N ASP A 51 -13.13 27.28 -6.19
CA ASP A 51 -14.19 26.39 -6.70
C ASP A 51 -13.65 25.21 -7.54
N GLU A 52 -12.49 24.69 -7.16
CA GLU A 52 -11.79 23.61 -7.85
C GLU A 52 -11.95 22.28 -7.14
N LEU A 53 -12.15 21.22 -7.93
CA LEU A 53 -12.06 19.83 -7.50
C LEU A 53 -10.77 19.21 -8.03
N GLN A 54 -9.92 18.77 -7.14
CA GLN A 54 -8.74 17.97 -7.47
C GLN A 54 -9.07 16.51 -7.25
N PHE A 55 -8.76 15.67 -8.23
CA PHE A 55 -9.07 14.24 -8.21
C PHE A 55 -7.83 13.38 -8.30
N ASP A 56 -7.93 12.17 -7.75
CA ASP A 56 -7.01 11.07 -8.01
C ASP A 56 -7.75 9.74 -8.02
N VAL A 57 -7.27 8.78 -8.77
CA VAL A 57 -7.69 7.38 -8.68
C VAL A 57 -6.64 6.62 -7.92
N ILE A 58 -7.06 6.03 -6.82
CA ILE A 58 -6.20 5.23 -5.97
C ILE A 58 -6.49 3.75 -6.20
N HIS A 59 -5.45 2.98 -6.49
CA HIS A 59 -5.49 1.53 -6.55
C HIS A 59 -4.66 0.95 -5.41
N SER A 60 -5.36 0.46 -4.40
CA SER A 60 -4.80 -0.09 -3.18
C SER A 60 -4.65 -1.60 -3.28
N PHE A 61 -3.53 -2.11 -2.81
CA PHE A 61 -3.30 -3.54 -2.63
C PHE A 61 -2.98 -3.84 -1.18
N ALA A 62 -3.76 -4.71 -0.56
CA ALA A 62 -3.55 -5.14 0.81
C ALA A 62 -3.13 -6.61 0.85
N PRO A 63 -1.85 -6.91 1.16
CA PRO A 63 -1.39 -8.27 1.38
C PRO A 63 -2.13 -8.93 2.55
N LEU A 64 -2.73 -10.10 2.33
CA LEU A 64 -3.55 -10.80 3.34
C LEU A 64 -2.73 -11.47 4.44
N ILE A 65 -1.39 -11.43 4.35
CA ILE A 65 -0.47 -11.95 5.37
C ILE A 65 -0.48 -11.13 6.67
N PHE A 66 -0.94 -9.88 6.61
CA PHE A 66 -1.06 -9.00 7.78
C PHE A 66 -2.43 -9.09 8.43
N GLU A 67 -2.52 -8.71 9.70
CA GLU A 67 -3.82 -8.51 10.34
C GLU A 67 -4.57 -7.35 9.68
N MET A 68 -5.77 -7.61 9.17
CA MET A 68 -6.60 -6.59 8.56
C MET A 68 -7.74 -6.20 9.50
N ASP A 69 -7.82 -4.93 9.85
CA ASP A 69 -9.04 -4.34 10.36
C ASP A 69 -9.93 -3.96 9.16
N THR A 70 -11.04 -4.68 8.98
CA THR A 70 -11.99 -4.43 7.89
C THR A 70 -12.61 -3.04 7.93
N LYS A 71 -12.51 -2.32 9.07
CA LYS A 71 -12.95 -0.92 9.17
C LYS A 71 -11.96 0.07 8.59
N CYS A 72 -10.67 -0.29 8.55
CA CYS A 72 -9.55 0.56 8.10
C CYS A 72 -9.00 0.19 6.72
N ILE A 73 -9.63 -0.71 5.96
CA ILE A 73 -9.21 -1.06 4.59
C ILE A 73 -9.21 0.18 3.65
N CYS A 74 -9.72 1.30 4.14
CA CYS A 74 -9.84 2.55 3.38
C CYS A 74 -8.63 3.47 3.51
N ASP A 75 -7.72 3.23 4.44
CA ASP A 75 -6.69 4.19 4.86
C ASP A 75 -5.26 3.68 4.56
N GLY A 76 -5.09 2.83 3.55
CA GLY A 76 -3.76 2.37 3.11
C GLY A 76 -2.97 3.51 2.50
N ASP A 77 -1.87 3.90 3.15
CA ASP A 77 -0.99 4.99 2.69
C ASP A 77 -0.10 4.60 1.49
N ASP A 78 -0.07 3.29 1.11
CA ASP A 78 0.88 2.75 0.13
C ASP A 78 0.26 2.48 -1.24
N ASP A 79 -0.68 3.29 -1.63
CA ASP A 79 -1.49 3.05 -2.79
C ASP A 79 -0.88 3.63 -4.07
N PHE A 80 -1.12 2.94 -5.17
CA PHE A 80 -0.77 3.42 -6.50
C PHE A 80 -1.67 4.59 -6.88
N SER A 81 -1.13 5.79 -6.82
CA SER A 81 -1.79 7.02 -7.24
C SER A 81 -1.66 7.21 -8.74
N LEU A 82 -2.78 7.43 -9.43
CA LEU A 82 -2.80 7.69 -10.86
C LEU A 82 -2.11 9.00 -11.19
N SER A 83 -2.35 10.05 -10.42
CA SER A 83 -1.74 11.37 -10.63
C SER A 83 -0.21 11.31 -10.50
N ARG A 84 0.31 10.60 -9.49
CA ARG A 84 1.75 10.40 -9.31
C ARG A 84 2.37 9.62 -10.46
N LEU A 85 1.71 8.56 -10.95
CA LEU A 85 2.20 7.74 -12.06
C LEU A 85 2.18 8.46 -13.40
N SER A 86 1.12 9.19 -13.68
CA SER A 86 0.95 9.91 -14.94
C SER A 86 1.73 11.22 -15.00
N GLY A 87 2.06 11.79 -13.83
CA GLY A 87 2.56 13.16 -13.72
C GLY A 87 1.52 14.23 -14.09
N GLU A 88 0.24 13.85 -14.18
CA GLU A 88 -0.86 14.73 -14.57
C GLU A 88 -1.65 15.14 -13.32
N GLU A 89 -2.03 16.41 -13.27
CA GLU A 89 -3.01 16.89 -12.29
C GLU A 89 -4.41 16.83 -12.91
N TYR A 90 -5.33 16.25 -12.14
CA TYR A 90 -6.75 16.12 -12.53
C TYR A 90 -7.58 17.12 -11.75
N ILE A 91 -7.69 18.34 -12.31
CA ILE A 91 -8.42 19.46 -11.72
C ILE A 91 -9.61 19.79 -12.61
N ALA A 92 -10.75 20.11 -11.98
CA ALA A 92 -11.96 20.54 -12.66
C ALA A 92 -12.66 21.67 -11.89
N ASP A 93 -13.36 22.54 -12.60
CA ASP A 93 -14.26 23.52 -12.04
C ASP A 93 -15.46 22.80 -11.38
N ALA A 94 -15.58 22.94 -10.07
CA ALA A 94 -16.66 22.30 -9.28
C ALA A 94 -18.06 22.76 -9.66
N THR A 95 -18.17 23.93 -10.29
CA THR A 95 -19.45 24.52 -10.73
C THR A 95 -19.85 24.06 -12.14
N ASP A 96 -18.90 23.54 -12.94
CA ASP A 96 -19.16 23.01 -14.28
C ASP A 96 -19.19 21.46 -14.29
N LYS A 97 -20.40 20.92 -14.36
CA LYS A 97 -20.63 19.47 -14.43
C LYS A 97 -19.95 18.84 -15.64
N SER A 98 -19.85 19.55 -16.77
CA SER A 98 -19.20 19.02 -17.98
C SER A 98 -17.71 18.90 -17.78
N ASP A 99 -17.07 19.87 -17.14
CA ASP A 99 -15.66 19.86 -16.85
C ASP A 99 -15.30 18.73 -15.87
N VAL A 100 -16.08 18.55 -14.79
CA VAL A 100 -15.96 17.42 -13.88
C VAL A 100 -16.07 16.08 -14.61
N THR A 101 -17.05 15.92 -15.50
CA THR A 101 -17.23 14.68 -16.26
C THR A 101 -16.06 14.41 -17.20
N ASN A 102 -15.57 15.43 -17.88
CA ASN A 102 -14.41 15.34 -18.76
C ASN A 102 -13.13 15.00 -17.99
N CYS A 103 -12.95 15.56 -16.81
CA CYS A 103 -11.82 15.26 -15.94
C CYS A 103 -11.81 13.77 -15.53
N ILE A 104 -12.96 13.23 -15.07
CA ILE A 104 -13.10 11.81 -14.71
C ILE A 104 -12.87 10.91 -15.95
N SER A 105 -13.31 11.32 -17.13
CA SER A 105 -13.09 10.57 -18.38
C SER A 105 -11.61 10.53 -18.78
N ARG A 106 -10.87 11.63 -18.60
CA ARG A 106 -9.40 11.66 -18.82
C ARG A 106 -8.69 10.73 -17.84
N MET A 107 -9.04 10.76 -16.56
CA MET A 107 -8.50 9.83 -15.56
C MET A 107 -8.75 8.38 -15.95
N PHE A 108 -9.98 8.04 -16.39
CA PHE A 108 -10.31 6.69 -16.83
C PHE A 108 -9.43 6.25 -18.02
N SER A 109 -9.27 7.11 -19.02
CA SER A 109 -8.42 6.82 -20.17
C SER A 109 -6.99 6.51 -19.75
N LYS A 110 -6.41 7.33 -18.87
CA LYS A 110 -5.05 7.15 -18.38
C LYS A 110 -4.91 5.93 -17.47
N TYR A 111 -5.86 5.70 -16.58
CA TYR A 111 -5.92 4.51 -15.74
C TYR A 111 -5.94 3.23 -16.58
N SER A 112 -6.79 3.17 -17.61
CA SER A 112 -6.91 1.99 -18.48
C SER A 112 -5.62 1.72 -19.27
N GLU A 113 -4.91 2.77 -19.71
CA GLU A 113 -3.59 2.68 -20.35
C GLU A 113 -2.54 2.05 -19.43
N LEU A 114 -2.52 2.47 -18.15
CA LEU A 114 -1.53 2.06 -17.17
C LEU A 114 -1.89 0.77 -16.43
N TYR A 115 -3.11 0.25 -16.62
CA TYR A 115 -3.66 -0.86 -15.82
C TYR A 115 -2.76 -2.09 -15.81
N GLU A 116 -2.38 -2.61 -16.95
CA GLU A 116 -1.57 -3.85 -17.03
C GLU A 116 -0.16 -3.65 -16.46
N SER A 117 0.40 -2.45 -16.59
CA SER A 117 1.74 -2.17 -16.10
C SER A 117 1.81 -2.05 -14.59
N PHE A 118 0.79 -1.43 -13.95
CA PHE A 118 0.87 -1.08 -12.53
C PHE A 118 -0.27 -1.67 -11.68
N PHE A 119 -1.48 -1.79 -12.21
CA PHE A 119 -2.68 -2.03 -11.42
C PHE A 119 -3.24 -3.45 -11.51
N SER A 120 -2.63 -4.35 -12.29
CA SER A 120 -3.17 -5.70 -12.54
C SER A 120 -2.58 -6.81 -11.66
N ALA A 121 -1.94 -6.47 -10.52
CA ALA A 121 -1.36 -7.48 -9.63
C ALA A 121 -2.43 -8.44 -9.08
N LYS A 122 -2.12 -9.76 -9.08
CA LYS A 122 -3.02 -10.84 -8.67
C LYS A 122 -2.47 -11.67 -7.50
N SER A 123 -1.26 -11.36 -7.06
CA SER A 123 -0.57 -11.99 -5.94
C SER A 123 0.34 -11.00 -5.26
N ILE A 124 0.79 -11.34 -4.05
CA ILE A 124 1.80 -10.55 -3.32
C ILE A 124 3.10 -10.42 -4.14
N SER A 125 3.52 -11.48 -4.86
CA SER A 125 4.73 -11.41 -5.70
C SER A 125 4.56 -10.39 -6.84
N GLU A 126 3.46 -10.45 -7.59
CA GLU A 126 3.20 -9.47 -8.66
C GLU A 126 3.03 -8.05 -8.13
N TYR A 127 2.43 -7.89 -6.94
CA TYR A 127 2.32 -6.60 -6.27
C TYR A 127 3.70 -6.04 -5.96
N LEU A 128 4.59 -6.84 -5.36
CA LEU A 128 5.93 -6.42 -5.02
C LEU A 128 6.71 -5.94 -6.26
N ASP A 129 6.66 -6.72 -7.35
CA ASP A 129 7.33 -6.36 -8.62
C ASP A 129 6.83 -5.01 -9.15
N LYS A 130 5.49 -4.81 -9.16
CA LYS A 130 4.88 -3.58 -9.63
C LYS A 130 5.15 -2.40 -8.71
N TYR A 131 5.16 -2.63 -7.40
CA TYR A 131 5.49 -1.61 -6.41
C TYR A 131 6.92 -1.10 -6.59
N LEU A 132 7.89 -1.98 -6.78
CA LEU A 132 9.29 -1.58 -7.01
C LEU A 132 9.47 -0.77 -8.31
N ILE A 133 8.66 -1.06 -9.34
CA ILE A 133 8.65 -0.26 -10.57
C ILE A 133 7.99 1.10 -10.32
N TYR A 134 6.87 1.11 -9.61
CA TYR A 134 6.14 2.32 -9.23
C TYR A 134 7.03 3.27 -8.43
N ASP A 135 7.65 2.78 -7.36
CA ASP A 135 8.53 3.57 -6.51
C ASP A 135 9.67 4.23 -7.31
N LYS A 136 10.34 3.46 -8.16
CA LYS A 136 11.38 3.99 -9.05
C LYS A 136 10.84 5.05 -10.03
N SER A 137 9.64 4.88 -10.54
CA SER A 137 9.03 5.80 -11.51
C SER A 137 8.64 7.12 -10.85
N VAL A 138 8.14 7.09 -9.63
CA VAL A 138 7.72 8.26 -8.86
C VAL A 138 8.93 8.99 -8.26
N CYS A 139 9.93 8.26 -7.79
CA CYS A 139 11.13 8.84 -7.16
C CYS A 139 12.16 9.37 -8.16
N SER A 140 12.15 8.93 -9.43
CA SER A 140 13.11 9.36 -10.43
C SER A 140 13.00 10.84 -10.86
N GLY A 141 11.92 11.53 -10.51
CA GLY A 141 11.64 12.93 -10.82
C GLY A 141 11.89 13.94 -9.69
N LYS A 142 12.21 13.46 -8.48
CA LYS A 142 12.50 14.33 -7.33
C LYS A 142 13.95 14.13 -6.91
N GLU A 143 14.64 15.24 -6.60
CA GLU A 143 15.91 15.18 -5.85
C GLU A 143 15.75 14.12 -4.75
N LYS A 144 16.73 13.21 -4.66
CA LYS A 144 16.76 12.15 -3.67
C LYS A 144 16.26 12.69 -2.33
N ILE A 145 14.98 12.45 -2.03
CA ILE A 145 14.52 12.48 -0.65
C ILE A 145 15.14 11.21 -0.09
N GLU A 146 16.37 11.37 0.40
CA GLU A 146 16.94 10.42 1.32
C GLU A 146 15.94 10.37 2.48
N GLU A 147 15.44 9.16 2.77
CA GLU A 147 14.81 8.83 4.05
C GLU A 147 13.34 9.21 4.29
N THR A 148 12.41 8.64 3.52
CA THR A 148 11.05 8.45 4.03
C THR A 148 10.54 7.02 3.87
N ASN A 149 11.44 6.05 3.79
CA ASN A 149 11.11 4.62 3.63
C ASN A 149 11.00 3.86 4.96
N ASP A 150 10.82 4.54 6.09
CA ASP A 150 10.93 3.89 7.40
C ASP A 150 9.75 2.97 7.74
N PHE A 151 8.57 3.23 7.15
CA PHE A 151 7.39 2.36 7.36
C PHE A 151 7.33 1.17 6.40
N ILE A 152 7.90 1.30 5.22
CA ILE A 152 7.84 0.29 4.15
C ILE A 152 8.74 -0.91 4.49
N GLY A 153 9.88 -0.69 5.13
CA GLY A 153 10.86 -1.72 5.44
C GLY A 153 10.32 -2.90 6.25
N LEU A 154 9.45 -2.66 7.22
CA LEU A 154 8.90 -3.72 8.09
C LEU A 154 7.99 -4.68 7.30
N ASP A 155 7.09 -4.16 6.51
CA ASP A 155 6.16 -4.96 5.72
C ASP A 155 6.90 -5.79 4.66
N PHE A 156 7.94 -5.23 4.03
CA PHE A 156 8.77 -5.96 3.08
C PHE A 156 9.51 -7.13 3.70
N ILE A 157 9.96 -7.04 4.96
CA ILE A 157 10.56 -8.18 5.66
C ILE A 157 9.61 -9.39 5.63
N TYR A 158 8.34 -9.17 6.00
CA TYR A 158 7.35 -10.24 6.05
C TYR A 158 6.90 -10.70 4.65
N ILE A 159 6.79 -9.78 3.68
CA ILE A 159 6.51 -10.12 2.28
C ILE A 159 7.61 -11.04 1.74
N TYR A 160 8.88 -10.68 1.91
CA TYR A 160 10.01 -11.51 1.44
C TYR A 160 10.08 -12.85 2.19
N LEU A 161 9.79 -12.89 3.48
CA LEU A 161 9.69 -14.15 4.24
C LEU A 161 8.57 -15.06 3.70
N TYR A 162 7.40 -14.49 3.41
CA TYR A 162 6.28 -15.23 2.81
C TYR A 162 6.64 -15.79 1.44
N LEU A 163 7.31 -15.00 0.61
CA LEU A 163 7.78 -15.39 -0.72
C LEU A 163 9.02 -16.30 -0.67
N LYS A 164 9.61 -16.55 0.52
CA LYS A 164 10.86 -17.31 0.74
C LYS A 164 12.08 -16.67 0.06
N GLU A 165 12.04 -15.38 -0.14
CA GLU A 165 13.16 -14.58 -0.64
C GLU A 165 14.07 -14.15 0.50
N TYR A 166 14.74 -15.14 1.12
CA TYR A 166 15.45 -14.98 2.39
C TYR A 166 16.58 -13.95 2.33
N ASN A 167 17.30 -13.83 1.20
CA ASN A 167 18.34 -12.81 1.04
C ASN A 167 17.76 -11.39 1.05
N SER A 168 16.62 -11.21 0.40
CA SER A 168 15.93 -9.92 0.40
C SER A 168 15.38 -9.57 1.79
N ALA A 169 14.80 -10.56 2.48
CA ALA A 169 14.36 -10.39 3.88
C ALA A 169 15.51 -10.02 4.82
N GLU A 170 16.67 -10.68 4.68
CA GLU A 170 17.86 -10.36 5.47
C GLU A 170 18.31 -8.91 5.27
N ASN A 171 18.39 -8.47 4.01
CA ASN A 171 18.78 -7.10 3.68
C ASN A 171 17.82 -6.05 4.28
N GLU A 172 16.51 -6.30 4.23
CA GLU A 172 15.53 -5.39 4.83
C GLU A 172 15.62 -5.40 6.37
N ILE A 173 15.86 -6.56 6.99
CA ILE A 173 16.11 -6.64 8.44
C ILE A 173 17.35 -5.82 8.82
N GLU A 174 18.42 -5.83 8.04
CA GLU A 174 19.62 -5.04 8.32
C GLU A 174 19.33 -3.53 8.31
N LYS A 175 18.59 -3.06 7.30
CA LYS A 175 18.17 -1.65 7.23
C LYS A 175 17.31 -1.26 8.43
N TYR A 176 16.32 -2.10 8.76
CA TYR A 176 15.42 -1.87 9.88
C TYR A 176 16.15 -1.87 11.23
N LEU A 177 17.08 -2.81 11.44
CA LEU A 177 17.92 -2.85 12.64
C LEU A 177 18.81 -1.61 12.77
N LYS A 178 19.33 -1.08 11.67
CA LYS A 178 20.09 0.17 11.68
C LYS A 178 19.21 1.33 12.15
N MET A 179 18.03 1.49 11.53
CA MET A 179 17.06 2.53 11.93
C MET A 179 16.71 2.45 13.43
N LEU A 180 16.31 1.25 13.91
CA LEU A 180 15.98 1.07 15.35
C LEU A 180 17.13 1.44 16.29
N ASN A 181 18.38 1.14 15.90
CA ASN A 181 19.55 1.51 16.70
C ASN A 181 19.81 3.02 16.69
N ASP A 182 19.62 3.68 15.54
CA ASP A 182 19.80 5.13 15.40
C ASP A 182 18.73 5.86 16.23
N ASP A 183 17.44 5.50 16.12
CA ASP A 183 16.34 6.02 16.92
C ASP A 183 16.54 5.81 18.43
N MET A 184 16.98 4.60 18.82
CA MET A 184 17.26 4.30 20.21
C MET A 184 18.40 5.18 20.77
N ASN A 185 19.44 5.45 19.97
CA ASN A 185 20.53 6.33 20.36
C ASN A 185 20.06 7.77 20.52
N ASP A 186 19.20 8.25 19.63
CA ASP A 186 18.61 9.59 19.71
C ASP A 186 17.74 9.73 20.97
N LEU A 187 16.95 8.71 21.31
CA LEU A 187 16.18 8.69 22.55
C LEU A 187 17.06 8.69 23.81
N LYS A 188 18.18 7.97 23.80
CA LYS A 188 19.17 7.99 24.95
C LYS A 188 19.82 9.34 25.12
N ASN A 189 19.98 10.12 24.06
CA ASN A 189 20.55 11.45 24.06
C ASN A 189 19.52 12.58 24.28
N SER A 190 18.22 12.26 24.28
CA SER A 190 17.13 13.22 24.50
C SER A 190 16.94 13.53 26.01
N ALA A 191 16.39 14.70 26.30
CA ALA A 191 16.00 15.07 27.66
C ALA A 191 14.54 15.54 27.70
N PRO A 192 13.65 14.87 28.45
CA PRO A 192 13.90 13.74 29.37
C PRO A 192 14.02 12.40 28.59
N VAL A 193 14.83 11.48 29.13
CA VAL A 193 15.02 10.13 28.57
C VAL A 193 13.76 9.29 28.77
N ASN A 194 13.22 8.73 27.69
CA ASN A 194 12.08 7.82 27.73
C ASN A 194 12.55 6.35 27.83
N TYR A 195 12.70 5.86 29.06
CA TYR A 195 13.19 4.50 29.30
C TYR A 195 12.24 3.39 28.85
N ASP A 196 10.92 3.62 28.85
CA ASP A 196 9.97 2.61 28.41
C ASP A 196 10.09 2.40 26.90
N ARG A 197 10.20 3.49 26.13
CA ARG A 197 10.42 3.42 24.70
C ARG A 197 11.76 2.77 24.34
N ILE A 198 12.81 3.04 25.10
CA ILE A 198 14.10 2.37 24.92
C ILE A 198 13.97 0.86 25.09
N ARG A 199 13.20 0.38 26.08
CA ARG A 199 12.97 -1.06 26.26
C ARG A 199 12.17 -1.69 25.11
N GLU A 200 11.22 -0.97 24.53
CA GLU A 200 10.51 -1.40 23.34
C GLU A 200 11.51 -1.62 22.19
N TYR A 201 12.35 -0.64 21.89
CA TYR A 201 13.38 -0.79 20.85
C TYR A 201 14.36 -1.94 21.15
N GLU A 202 14.81 -2.13 22.39
CA GLU A 202 15.69 -3.25 22.76
C GLU A 202 15.01 -4.60 22.50
N THR A 203 13.70 -4.70 22.75
CA THR A 203 12.90 -5.89 22.47
C THR A 203 12.82 -6.17 20.98
N ASP A 204 12.48 -5.15 20.17
CA ASP A 204 12.37 -5.25 18.73
C ASP A 204 13.73 -5.59 18.09
N ILE A 205 14.81 -4.93 18.50
CA ILE A 205 16.16 -5.23 18.04
C ILE A 205 16.53 -6.69 18.33
N SER A 206 16.19 -7.20 19.53
CA SER A 206 16.46 -8.59 19.89
C SER A 206 15.65 -9.56 19.00
N TYR A 207 14.38 -9.27 18.77
CA TYR A 207 13.52 -10.06 17.91
C TYR A 207 14.06 -10.13 16.49
N PHE A 208 14.36 -8.99 15.85
CA PHE A 208 14.84 -8.96 14.46
C PHE A 208 16.25 -9.56 14.31
N LYS A 209 17.12 -9.45 15.30
CA LYS A 209 18.39 -10.18 15.32
C LYS A 209 18.20 -11.70 15.33
N ASN A 210 17.24 -12.21 16.12
CA ASN A 210 16.94 -13.64 16.16
C ASN A 210 16.33 -14.10 14.84
N LEU A 211 15.42 -13.33 14.26
CA LEU A 211 14.84 -13.61 12.95
C LEU A 211 15.90 -13.66 11.85
N LYS A 212 16.82 -12.68 11.81
CA LYS A 212 17.96 -12.66 10.91
C LYS A 212 18.83 -13.91 11.06
N ASN A 213 19.17 -14.29 12.28
CA ASN A 213 19.97 -15.47 12.54
C ASN A 213 19.28 -16.76 12.06
N ALA A 214 17.96 -16.86 12.24
CA ALA A 214 17.16 -17.98 11.73
C ALA A 214 17.19 -18.06 10.20
N ILE A 215 17.14 -16.91 9.51
CA ILE A 215 17.26 -16.83 8.05
C ILE A 215 18.64 -17.29 7.60
N ILE A 216 19.71 -16.72 8.16
CA ILE A 216 21.11 -17.06 7.79
C ILE A 216 21.42 -18.53 8.03
N SER A 217 20.95 -19.09 9.14
CA SER A 217 21.15 -20.51 9.47
C SER A 217 20.20 -21.46 8.75
N ASN A 218 19.26 -20.92 7.95
CA ASN A 218 18.17 -21.66 7.32
C ASN A 218 17.39 -22.54 8.33
N ASP A 219 17.15 -22.01 9.52
CA ASP A 219 16.41 -22.70 10.58
C ASP A 219 14.90 -22.62 10.33
N VAL A 220 14.40 -23.59 9.57
CA VAL A 220 12.98 -23.69 9.22
C VAL A 220 12.08 -23.76 10.46
N ASN A 221 12.54 -24.37 11.55
CA ASN A 221 11.73 -24.49 12.77
C ASN A 221 11.59 -23.13 13.48
N ALA A 222 12.64 -22.33 13.48
CA ALA A 222 12.59 -20.98 14.04
C ALA A 222 11.76 -20.01 13.18
N LEU A 223 11.72 -20.19 11.85
CA LEU A 223 10.90 -19.36 10.94
C LEU A 223 9.43 -19.80 10.88
N LYS A 224 9.14 -21.05 11.23
CA LYS A 224 7.80 -21.64 11.09
C LYS A 224 6.69 -20.86 11.80
N PRO A 225 6.86 -20.36 13.04
CA PRO A 225 5.79 -19.61 13.72
C PRO A 225 5.33 -18.37 12.94
N GLU A 226 6.27 -17.64 12.34
CA GLU A 226 5.96 -16.44 11.53
C GLU A 226 5.21 -16.82 10.25
N ILE A 227 5.68 -17.86 9.57
CA ILE A 227 5.04 -18.35 8.34
C ILE A 227 3.64 -18.91 8.62
N ASP A 228 3.46 -19.63 9.70
CA ASP A 228 2.15 -20.16 10.11
C ASP A 228 1.18 -19.02 10.45
N LYS A 229 1.64 -17.98 11.16
CA LYS A 229 0.86 -16.78 11.46
C LYS A 229 0.40 -16.08 10.18
N MET A 230 1.28 -15.87 9.21
CA MET A 230 0.94 -15.27 7.90
C MET A 230 -0.12 -16.09 7.16
N ASN A 231 0.04 -17.42 7.12
CA ASN A 231 -0.94 -18.32 6.48
C ASN A 231 -2.30 -18.30 7.18
N ASP A 232 -2.33 -18.19 8.49
CA ASP A 232 -3.58 -18.09 9.25
C ASP A 232 -4.25 -16.74 9.04
N ASN A 233 -3.49 -15.65 8.97
CA ASN A 233 -4.01 -14.33 8.60
C ASN A 233 -4.69 -14.36 7.22
N ILE A 234 -4.08 -15.00 6.21
CA ILE A 234 -4.69 -15.17 4.89
C ILE A 234 -6.07 -15.83 4.99
N LYS A 235 -6.19 -16.95 5.70
CA LYS A 235 -7.47 -17.66 5.87
C LYS A 235 -8.53 -16.80 6.56
N ILE A 236 -8.14 -16.11 7.63
CA ILE A 236 -9.01 -15.23 8.39
C ILE A 236 -9.50 -14.08 7.51
N ASN A 237 -8.58 -13.41 6.82
CA ASN A 237 -8.89 -12.26 5.98
C ASN A 237 -9.74 -12.65 4.77
N GLN A 238 -9.44 -13.77 4.11
CA GLN A 238 -10.29 -14.33 3.04
C GLN A 238 -11.72 -14.57 3.52
N THR A 239 -11.90 -15.04 4.75
CA THR A 239 -13.23 -15.26 5.30
C THR A 239 -13.96 -13.96 5.58
N LYS A 240 -13.27 -12.97 6.16
CA LYS A 240 -13.82 -11.63 6.41
C LYS A 240 -14.21 -10.90 5.11
N LEU A 241 -13.39 -11.01 4.07
CA LEU A 241 -13.56 -10.28 2.80
C LEU A 241 -14.55 -10.93 1.83
N LYS A 242 -14.90 -12.20 1.99
CA LYS A 242 -15.97 -12.85 1.18
C LYS A 242 -17.34 -12.22 1.36
N THR A 243 -17.55 -11.52 2.46
CA THR A 243 -18.81 -10.82 2.79
C THR A 243 -18.82 -9.36 2.30
N TYR A 244 -17.73 -8.92 1.75
CA TYR A 244 -17.57 -7.62 1.08
C TYR A 244 -17.83 -7.79 -0.43
#